data_af81e213ed6e593dfd3b5e568012646c
#
_entry.id   af81e213ed6e593dfd3b5e568012646c
#
_cell.length_a   1.000
_cell.length_b   1.000
_cell.length_c   1.000
_cell.angle_alpha   90.00
_cell.angle_beta   90.00
_cell.angle_gamma   90.00
#
_symmetry.space_group_name_H-M   'P 1'
#
loop_
_entity.id
_entity.type
_entity.pdbx_description
1 polymer ?
#
loop_
_entity_poly.entity_id
_entity_poly.type
_entity_poly.pdbx_seq_one_letter_code
_entity_poly.pdbx_strand_id
1 'polypeptide(L)'
;MRTRGWQGDLPQDEDEARARILAAATRIVERVGLAKTRLADVAIEAGVTRQTVYRYFSSVDEMLTAVATAGAADFLDRMAQALDHVRTADEAAVETILYCLRSMPDEPALGLMLRAGATEFFTREATSASAVTLGAEMLRRLPVDWATEGYDDEALEGLAELVMRIWLSFQQYPNHPPRSDEELRTYLRTWLGHNH
;
A
#
# COMPACT_ATOMS: atom_id res chain seq x y z
N MET A 1 0.46 -41.79 -1.36
CA MET A 1 1.74 -41.11 -1.15
C MET A 1 1.46 -39.78 -0.41
N ARG A 2 1.85 -39.66 0.87
CA ARG A 2 1.67 -38.39 1.60
C ARG A 2 2.67 -37.39 1.02
N THR A 3 2.21 -36.47 0.17
CA THR A 3 3.02 -35.32 -0.26
C THR A 3 3.43 -34.55 1.02
N ARG A 4 4.72 -34.49 1.29
CA ARG A 4 5.26 -33.57 2.30
C ARG A 4 4.78 -32.17 1.93
N GLY A 5 4.28 -31.41 2.90
CA GLY A 5 3.92 -30.01 2.71
C GLY A 5 5.07 -29.22 2.05
N TRP A 6 4.75 -28.12 1.40
CA TRP A 6 5.69 -27.29 0.63
C TRP A 6 6.24 -27.98 -0.64
N GLN A 7 5.51 -28.92 -1.21
CA GLN A 7 5.91 -29.68 -2.43
C GLN A 7 7.30 -30.33 -2.33
N GLY A 8 7.81 -30.52 -1.11
CA GLY A 8 9.12 -31.12 -0.85
C GLY A 8 10.27 -30.12 -0.65
N ASP A 9 10.01 -28.83 -0.85
CA ASP A 9 10.96 -27.72 -0.61
C ASP A 9 10.55 -26.97 0.67
N LEU A 10 11.11 -27.38 1.80
CA LEU A 10 10.79 -26.82 3.12
C LEU A 10 11.38 -25.40 3.25
N PRO A 11 10.62 -24.43 3.75
CA PRO A 11 11.15 -23.12 4.07
C PRO A 11 12.22 -23.22 5.16
N GLN A 12 13.20 -22.33 5.09
CA GLN A 12 14.34 -22.32 6.02
C GLN A 12 13.92 -21.83 7.41
N ASP A 13 12.95 -20.90 7.44
CA ASP A 13 12.43 -20.29 8.66
C ASP A 13 10.94 -19.91 8.52
N GLU A 14 10.43 -19.27 9.55
CA GLU A 14 9.03 -18.84 9.63
C GLU A 14 8.73 -17.66 8.69
N ASP A 15 9.70 -16.78 8.48
CA ASP A 15 9.57 -15.61 7.60
C ASP A 15 9.51 -16.04 6.13
N GLU A 16 10.35 -16.98 5.72
CA GLU A 16 10.29 -17.56 4.38
C GLU A 16 8.96 -18.31 4.16
N ALA A 17 8.51 -19.07 5.15
CA ALA A 17 7.22 -19.73 5.08
C ALA A 17 6.06 -18.73 4.89
N ARG A 18 6.08 -17.65 5.67
CA ARG A 18 5.10 -16.57 5.59
C ARG A 18 5.14 -15.88 4.23
N ALA A 19 6.32 -15.53 3.72
CA ALA A 19 6.50 -14.92 2.41
C ALA A 19 5.98 -15.80 1.26
N ARG A 20 6.22 -17.11 1.29
CA ARG A 20 5.71 -18.08 0.31
C ARG A 20 4.18 -18.16 0.32
N ILE A 21 3.54 -18.10 1.50
CA ILE A 21 2.07 -18.06 1.62
C ILE A 21 1.53 -16.76 1.05
N LEU A 22 2.15 -15.60 1.34
CA LEU A 22 1.75 -14.30 0.79
C LEU A 22 1.87 -14.25 -0.73
N ALA A 23 2.95 -14.77 -1.31
CA ALA A 23 3.11 -14.89 -2.75
C ALA A 23 2.02 -15.77 -3.39
N ALA A 24 1.63 -16.87 -2.74
CA ALA A 24 0.52 -17.69 -3.19
C ALA A 24 -0.82 -16.96 -3.08
N ALA A 25 -1.03 -16.18 -2.01
CA ALA A 25 -2.21 -15.36 -1.82
C ALA A 25 -2.35 -14.31 -2.93
N THR A 26 -1.27 -13.62 -3.28
CA THR A 26 -1.23 -12.65 -4.39
C THR A 26 -1.69 -13.32 -5.70
N ARG A 27 -1.13 -14.47 -6.07
CA ARG A 27 -1.54 -15.21 -7.27
C ARG A 27 -3.02 -15.64 -7.25
N ILE A 28 -3.56 -16.03 -6.08
CA ILE A 28 -4.99 -16.35 -5.95
C ILE A 28 -5.84 -15.10 -6.19
N VAL A 29 -5.48 -13.97 -5.54
CA VAL A 29 -6.23 -12.71 -5.71
C VAL A 29 -6.20 -12.24 -7.17
N GLU A 30 -5.06 -12.34 -7.85
CA GLU A 30 -4.95 -12.05 -9.29
C GLU A 30 -5.89 -12.91 -10.14
N ARG A 31 -6.02 -14.19 -9.81
CA ARG A 31 -6.79 -15.15 -10.60
C ARG A 31 -8.29 -15.06 -10.37
N VAL A 32 -8.75 -14.87 -9.12
CA VAL A 32 -10.17 -14.98 -8.77
C VAL A 32 -10.78 -13.71 -8.18
N GLY A 33 -9.97 -12.71 -7.88
CA GLY A 33 -10.36 -11.46 -7.20
C GLY A 33 -10.47 -11.63 -5.68
N LEU A 34 -10.47 -10.50 -4.96
CA LEU A 34 -10.50 -10.47 -3.48
C LEU A 34 -11.74 -11.16 -2.91
N ALA A 35 -12.93 -10.84 -3.43
CA ALA A 35 -14.20 -11.34 -2.90
C ALA A 35 -14.34 -12.87 -2.96
N LYS A 36 -13.60 -13.55 -3.84
CA LYS A 36 -13.60 -14.99 -3.99
C LYS A 36 -12.39 -15.67 -3.37
N THR A 37 -11.43 -14.91 -2.85
CA THR A 37 -10.22 -15.46 -2.22
C THR A 37 -10.56 -16.17 -0.91
N ARG A 38 -10.03 -17.38 -0.74
CA ARG A 38 -10.20 -18.18 0.48
C ARG A 38 -8.86 -18.73 0.93
N LEU A 39 -8.63 -18.78 2.25
CA LEU A 39 -7.41 -19.40 2.81
C LEU A 39 -7.17 -20.83 2.35
N ALA A 40 -8.26 -21.57 2.07
CA ALA A 40 -8.18 -22.94 1.55
C ALA A 40 -7.56 -23.01 0.15
N ASP A 41 -7.87 -22.04 -0.72
CA ASP A 41 -7.33 -21.97 -2.08
C ASP A 41 -5.86 -21.55 -2.06
N VAL A 42 -5.51 -20.63 -1.15
CA VAL A 42 -4.12 -20.25 -0.89
C VAL A 42 -3.29 -21.43 -0.38
N ALA A 43 -3.86 -22.29 0.47
CA ALA A 43 -3.17 -23.50 0.93
C ALA A 43 -2.85 -24.45 -0.23
N ILE A 44 -3.79 -24.64 -1.15
CA ILE A 44 -3.59 -25.44 -2.37
C ILE A 44 -2.49 -24.83 -3.25
N GLU A 45 -2.57 -23.52 -3.48
CA GLU A 45 -1.61 -22.77 -4.30
C GLU A 45 -0.19 -22.80 -3.71
N ALA A 46 -0.07 -22.66 -2.39
CA ALA A 46 1.21 -22.74 -1.67
C ALA A 46 1.74 -24.19 -1.51
N GLY A 47 0.95 -25.20 -1.86
CA GLY A 47 1.32 -26.60 -1.70
C GLY A 47 1.42 -27.04 -0.23
N VAL A 48 0.60 -26.46 0.65
CA VAL A 48 0.60 -26.74 2.09
C VAL A 48 -0.78 -27.18 2.57
N THR A 49 -0.86 -27.61 3.84
CA THR A 49 -2.15 -27.92 4.47
C THR A 49 -2.90 -26.64 4.85
N ARG A 50 -4.24 -26.70 4.91
CA ARG A 50 -5.05 -25.60 5.44
C ARG A 50 -4.60 -25.20 6.85
N GLN A 51 -4.30 -26.19 7.70
CA GLN A 51 -3.82 -25.96 9.07
C GLN A 51 -2.51 -25.15 9.06
N THR A 52 -1.63 -25.36 8.08
CA THR A 52 -0.41 -24.58 7.92
C THR A 52 -0.75 -23.10 7.68
N VAL A 53 -1.67 -22.80 6.74
CA VAL A 53 -2.07 -21.41 6.47
C VAL A 53 -2.76 -20.76 7.67
N TYR A 54 -3.67 -21.49 8.33
CA TYR A 54 -4.36 -20.98 9.53
C TYR A 54 -3.43 -20.70 10.72
N ARG A 55 -2.26 -21.32 10.76
CA ARG A 55 -1.23 -20.98 11.77
C ARG A 55 -0.63 -19.59 11.55
N TYR A 56 -0.54 -19.12 10.31
CA TYR A 56 0.04 -17.84 9.94
C TYR A 56 -1.00 -16.72 9.83
N PHE A 57 -2.22 -17.04 9.42
CA PHE A 57 -3.28 -16.09 9.16
C PHE A 57 -4.62 -16.65 9.64
N SER A 58 -5.22 -15.97 10.63
CA SER A 58 -6.49 -16.40 11.22
C SER A 58 -7.69 -16.09 10.30
N SER A 59 -7.54 -15.14 9.38
CA SER A 59 -8.59 -14.71 8.46
C SER A 59 -8.03 -14.32 7.08
N VAL A 60 -8.93 -14.21 6.10
CA VAL A 60 -8.59 -13.68 4.77
C VAL A 60 -8.17 -12.23 4.87
N ASP A 61 -8.87 -11.42 5.67
CA ASP A 61 -8.57 -10.00 5.85
C ASP A 61 -7.17 -9.79 6.42
N GLU A 62 -6.78 -10.55 7.45
CA GLU A 62 -5.42 -10.51 8.00
C GLU A 62 -4.37 -10.87 6.95
N MET A 63 -4.62 -11.89 6.15
CA MET A 63 -3.72 -12.29 5.07
C MET A 63 -3.61 -11.21 4.00
N LEU A 64 -4.73 -10.59 3.59
CA LEU A 64 -4.74 -9.53 2.59
C LEU A 64 -4.04 -8.27 3.09
N THR A 65 -4.23 -7.90 4.37
CA THR A 65 -3.47 -6.82 5.01
C THR A 65 -1.97 -7.10 4.97
N ALA A 66 -1.56 -8.33 5.26
CA ALA A 66 -0.16 -8.71 5.19
C ALA A 66 0.40 -8.70 3.75
N VAL A 67 -0.39 -9.09 2.73
CA VAL A 67 -0.02 -8.96 1.31
C VAL A 67 0.19 -7.48 0.96
N ALA A 68 -0.74 -6.60 1.35
CA ALA A 68 -0.62 -5.16 1.13
C ALA A 68 0.65 -4.58 1.78
N THR A 69 0.89 -4.92 3.05
CA THR A 69 2.06 -4.45 3.80
C THR A 69 3.37 -4.91 3.17
N ALA A 70 3.45 -6.17 2.75
CA ALA A 70 4.66 -6.70 2.10
C ALA A 70 4.95 -6.01 0.76
N GLY A 71 3.90 -5.71 -0.03
CA GLY A 71 4.04 -4.97 -1.28
C GLY A 71 4.34 -3.48 -1.10
N ALA A 72 3.99 -2.91 0.07
CA ALA A 72 4.19 -1.50 0.33
C ALA A 72 5.67 -1.12 0.52
N ALA A 73 6.48 -1.96 1.12
CA ALA A 73 7.88 -1.64 1.45
C ALA A 73 8.68 -1.25 0.20
N ASP A 74 8.68 -2.11 -0.83
CA ASP A 74 9.38 -1.84 -2.09
C ASP A 74 8.79 -0.63 -2.83
N PHE A 75 7.48 -0.44 -2.77
CA PHE A 75 6.81 0.73 -3.34
C PHE A 75 7.28 2.02 -2.66
N LEU A 76 7.34 2.04 -1.33
CA LEU A 76 7.78 3.18 -0.55
C LEU A 76 9.25 3.54 -0.81
N ASP A 77 10.12 2.53 -0.97
CA ASP A 77 11.52 2.75 -1.30
C ASP A 77 11.69 3.38 -2.70
N ARG A 78 10.93 2.89 -3.70
CA ARG A 78 10.93 3.50 -5.04
C ARG A 78 10.35 4.91 -5.04
N MET A 79 9.32 5.17 -4.24
CA MET A 79 8.74 6.49 -4.09
C MET A 79 9.73 7.48 -3.47
N ALA A 80 10.42 7.09 -2.38
CA ALA A 80 11.44 7.93 -1.75
C ALA A 80 12.57 8.28 -2.73
N GLN A 81 13.00 7.32 -3.58
CA GLN A 81 13.99 7.58 -4.62
C GLN A 81 13.48 8.52 -5.71
N ALA A 82 12.23 8.33 -6.17
CA ALA A 82 11.63 9.18 -7.20
C ALA A 82 11.40 10.62 -6.71
N LEU A 83 11.19 10.80 -5.42
CA LEU A 83 10.92 12.10 -4.77
C LEU A 83 12.14 12.69 -4.07
N ASP A 84 13.35 12.25 -4.38
CA ASP A 84 14.59 12.74 -3.76
C ASP A 84 14.89 14.23 -4.06
N HIS A 85 14.19 14.82 -5.04
CA HIS A 85 14.27 16.22 -5.41
C HIS A 85 13.40 17.17 -4.57
N VAL A 86 12.45 16.63 -3.80
CA VAL A 86 11.51 17.40 -2.97
C VAL A 86 12.25 18.06 -1.80
N ARG A 87 11.91 19.31 -1.45
CA ARG A 87 12.60 20.06 -0.38
C ARG A 87 11.66 20.71 0.62
N THR A 88 10.38 20.87 0.32
CA THR A 88 9.38 21.50 1.20
C THR A 88 8.23 20.55 1.51
N ALA A 89 7.50 20.82 2.59
CA ALA A 89 6.33 20.04 3.00
C ALA A 89 5.23 20.05 1.93
N ASP A 90 5.00 21.20 1.30
CA ASP A 90 4.01 21.36 0.23
C ASP A 90 4.37 20.54 -1.00
N GLU A 91 5.64 20.56 -1.42
CA GLU A 91 6.13 19.69 -2.49
C GLU A 91 5.98 18.23 -2.16
N ALA A 92 6.32 17.85 -0.92
CA ALA A 92 6.19 16.47 -0.44
C ALA A 92 4.75 15.98 -0.51
N ALA A 93 3.80 16.77 -0.04
CA ALA A 93 2.38 16.43 -0.10
C ALA A 93 1.89 16.26 -1.54
N VAL A 94 2.17 17.23 -2.41
CA VAL A 94 1.71 17.23 -3.81
C VAL A 94 2.34 16.10 -4.61
N GLU A 95 3.66 15.95 -4.58
CA GLU A 95 4.37 14.95 -5.39
C GLU A 95 4.11 13.51 -4.88
N THR A 96 3.89 13.32 -3.58
CA THR A 96 3.44 12.03 -3.03
C THR A 96 2.07 11.63 -3.58
N ILE A 97 1.09 12.55 -3.58
CA ILE A 97 -0.24 12.28 -4.15
C ILE A 97 -0.12 11.90 -5.62
N LEU A 98 0.62 12.68 -6.41
CA LEU A 98 0.81 12.43 -7.83
C LEU A 98 1.53 11.10 -8.10
N TYR A 99 2.58 10.79 -7.35
CA TYR A 99 3.30 9.53 -7.46
C TYR A 99 2.38 8.34 -7.18
N CYS A 100 1.62 8.39 -6.08
CA CYS A 100 0.68 7.34 -5.72
C CYS A 100 -0.42 7.15 -6.77
N LEU A 101 -0.99 8.24 -7.32
CA LEU A 101 -2.02 8.15 -8.35
C LEU A 101 -1.51 7.48 -9.65
N ARG A 102 -0.24 7.73 -10.02
CA ARG A 102 0.37 7.16 -11.22
C ARG A 102 0.84 5.73 -11.04
N SER A 103 1.53 5.46 -9.94
CA SER A 103 2.32 4.25 -9.79
C SER A 103 1.60 3.13 -9.05
N MET A 104 0.74 3.46 -8.07
CA MET A 104 0.08 2.45 -7.24
C MET A 104 -0.89 1.53 -8.02
N PRO A 105 -1.64 1.98 -9.04
CA PRO A 105 -2.50 1.08 -9.83
C PRO A 105 -1.75 -0.06 -10.53
N ASP A 106 -0.49 0.14 -10.86
CA ASP A 106 0.36 -0.84 -11.56
C ASP A 106 1.15 -1.75 -10.59
N GLU A 107 1.10 -1.47 -9.29
CA GLU A 107 1.74 -2.30 -8.27
C GLU A 107 1.06 -3.67 -8.15
N PRO A 108 1.81 -4.78 -8.14
CA PRO A 108 1.23 -6.11 -8.14
C PRO A 108 0.23 -6.37 -7.01
N ALA A 109 0.59 -6.03 -5.77
CA ALA A 109 -0.26 -6.24 -4.60
C ALA A 109 -1.25 -5.09 -4.39
N LEU A 110 -0.75 -3.84 -4.35
CA LEU A 110 -1.56 -2.65 -4.04
C LEU A 110 -2.54 -2.33 -5.18
N GLY A 111 -2.07 -2.33 -6.42
CA GLY A 111 -2.90 -2.08 -7.59
C GLY A 111 -3.97 -3.15 -7.81
N LEU A 112 -3.65 -4.41 -7.48
CA LEU A 112 -4.64 -5.48 -7.52
C LEU A 112 -5.77 -5.24 -6.52
N MET A 113 -5.46 -4.79 -5.31
CA MET A 113 -6.46 -4.45 -4.30
C MET A 113 -7.31 -3.26 -4.73
N LEU A 114 -6.71 -2.24 -5.35
CA LEU A 114 -7.44 -1.09 -5.91
C LEU A 114 -8.42 -1.52 -7.02
N ARG A 115 -7.97 -2.35 -7.98
CA ARG A 115 -8.78 -2.82 -9.10
C ARG A 115 -9.88 -3.80 -8.71
N ALA A 116 -9.66 -4.61 -7.68
CA ALA A 116 -10.60 -5.66 -7.28
C ALA A 116 -11.86 -5.14 -6.55
N GLY A 117 -12.05 -3.83 -6.52
CA GLY A 117 -13.21 -3.21 -5.87
C GLY A 117 -13.18 -3.32 -4.34
N ALA A 118 -11.99 -3.52 -3.78
CA ALA A 118 -11.76 -3.49 -2.33
C ALA A 118 -11.89 -2.07 -1.75
N THR A 119 -12.70 -1.23 -2.36
CA THR A 119 -12.87 0.17 -1.98
C THR A 119 -13.15 0.32 -0.48
N GLU A 120 -14.02 -0.53 0.07
CA GLU A 120 -14.36 -0.50 1.49
C GLU A 120 -13.19 -0.99 2.38
N PHE A 121 -12.48 -2.05 1.97
CA PHE A 121 -11.28 -2.52 2.65
C PHE A 121 -10.17 -1.45 2.60
N PHE A 122 -9.88 -0.92 1.42
CA PHE A 122 -8.88 0.13 1.25
C PHE A 122 -9.23 1.41 2.01
N THR A 123 -10.48 1.86 1.99
CA THR A 123 -10.88 3.09 2.69
C THR A 123 -10.72 2.93 4.19
N ARG A 124 -11.09 1.77 4.74
CA ARG A 124 -10.95 1.49 6.17
C ARG A 124 -9.49 1.31 6.59
N GLU A 125 -8.73 0.52 5.83
CA GLU A 125 -7.32 0.23 6.16
C GLU A 125 -6.39 1.40 5.85
N ALA A 126 -6.59 2.11 4.73
CA ALA A 126 -5.76 3.26 4.36
C ALA A 126 -5.91 4.46 5.31
N THR A 127 -6.99 4.54 6.07
CA THR A 127 -7.19 5.56 7.11
C THR A 127 -7.05 5.01 8.54
N SER A 128 -6.54 3.77 8.68
CA SER A 128 -6.23 3.19 9.99
C SER A 128 -5.03 3.88 10.63
N ALA A 129 -4.94 3.83 11.96
CA ALA A 129 -3.80 4.41 12.67
C ALA A 129 -2.46 3.84 12.18
N SER A 130 -2.39 2.54 11.88
CA SER A 130 -1.17 1.91 11.34
C SER A 130 -0.80 2.42 9.94
N ALA A 131 -1.79 2.69 9.08
CA ALA A 131 -1.53 3.26 7.76
C ALA A 131 -1.06 4.73 7.86
N VAL A 132 -1.66 5.51 8.76
CA VAL A 132 -1.22 6.89 9.04
C VAL A 132 0.22 6.91 9.53
N THR A 133 0.57 6.08 10.52
CA THR A 133 1.95 5.95 11.00
C THR A 133 2.91 5.55 9.88
N LEU A 134 2.55 4.57 9.05
CA LEU A 134 3.36 4.17 7.89
C LEU A 134 3.53 5.32 6.88
N GLY A 135 2.47 6.07 6.62
CA GLY A 135 2.49 7.27 5.77
C GLY A 135 3.42 8.36 6.32
N ALA A 136 3.38 8.60 7.63
CA ALA A 136 4.28 9.55 8.30
C ALA A 136 5.74 9.09 8.22
N GLU A 137 6.02 7.81 8.47
CA GLU A 137 7.37 7.25 8.32
C GLU A 137 7.90 7.39 6.90
N MET A 138 7.01 7.24 5.91
CA MET A 138 7.36 7.47 4.51
C MET A 138 7.70 8.93 4.24
N LEU A 139 6.89 9.88 4.70
CA LEU A 139 7.17 11.31 4.54
C LEU A 139 8.51 11.67 5.20
N ARG A 140 8.84 11.10 6.37
CA ARG A 140 10.15 11.30 7.02
C ARG A 140 11.36 10.89 6.18
N ARG A 141 11.18 9.95 5.23
CA ARG A 141 12.27 9.53 4.32
C ARG A 141 12.55 10.53 3.21
N LEU A 142 11.63 11.47 2.96
CA LEU A 142 11.83 12.51 1.95
C LEU A 142 12.85 13.54 2.49
N PRO A 143 13.69 14.12 1.60
CA PRO A 143 14.76 15.05 1.99
C PRO A 143 14.22 16.45 2.29
N VAL A 144 13.25 16.52 3.20
CA VAL A 144 12.63 17.75 3.71
C VAL A 144 13.12 17.98 5.14
N ASP A 145 13.47 19.22 5.47
CA ASP A 145 13.73 19.61 6.85
C ASP A 145 12.40 19.90 7.55
N TRP A 146 11.74 18.81 8.02
CA TRP A 146 10.42 18.87 8.63
C TRP A 146 10.34 19.80 9.82
N ALA A 147 11.42 19.88 10.62
CA ALA A 147 11.46 20.76 11.79
C ALA A 147 11.47 22.23 11.38
N THR A 148 12.24 22.60 10.37
CA THR A 148 12.26 23.96 9.80
C THR A 148 10.95 24.31 9.10
N GLU A 149 10.28 23.33 8.48
CA GLU A 149 8.94 23.48 7.90
C GLU A 149 7.81 23.51 8.96
N GLY A 150 8.14 23.38 10.25
CA GLY A 150 7.18 23.48 11.34
C GLY A 150 6.40 22.20 11.66
N TYR A 151 6.85 21.04 11.17
CA TYR A 151 6.23 19.74 11.41
C TYR A 151 6.95 18.98 12.51
N ASP A 152 6.30 18.78 13.63
CA ASP A 152 6.64 17.75 14.61
C ASP A 152 6.03 16.39 14.24
N ASP A 153 6.18 15.38 15.08
CA ASP A 153 5.68 14.02 14.79
C ASP A 153 4.15 13.97 14.63
N GLU A 154 3.40 14.72 15.45
CA GLU A 154 1.93 14.77 15.41
C GLU A 154 1.45 15.50 14.13
N ALA A 155 2.07 16.62 13.81
CA ALA A 155 1.77 17.37 12.58
C ALA A 155 2.09 16.55 11.32
N LEU A 156 3.16 15.77 11.35
CA LEU A 156 3.54 14.89 10.22
C LEU A 156 2.56 13.72 10.03
N GLU A 157 2.04 13.15 11.11
CA GLU A 157 0.95 12.16 11.04
C GLU A 157 -0.33 12.80 10.48
N GLY A 158 -0.65 14.01 10.89
CA GLY A 158 -1.77 14.77 10.32
C GLY A 158 -1.63 15.05 8.83
N LEU A 159 -0.43 15.42 8.38
CA LEU A 159 -0.13 15.61 6.96
C LEU A 159 -0.26 14.29 6.20
N ALA A 160 0.27 13.19 6.73
CA ALA A 160 0.16 11.87 6.11
C ALA A 160 -1.31 11.45 5.96
N GLU A 161 -2.14 11.64 6.98
CA GLU A 161 -3.58 11.38 6.91
C GLU A 161 -4.26 12.23 5.83
N LEU A 162 -3.97 13.53 5.76
CA LEU A 162 -4.51 14.43 4.74
C LEU A 162 -4.12 13.98 3.33
N VAL A 163 -2.83 13.69 3.09
CA VAL A 163 -2.31 13.18 1.81
C VAL A 163 -3.04 11.92 1.38
N MET A 164 -3.22 10.96 2.29
CA MET A 164 -3.93 9.71 2.00
C MET A 164 -5.41 9.95 1.68
N ARG A 165 -6.10 10.83 2.40
CA ARG A 165 -7.51 11.17 2.13
C ARG A 165 -7.69 11.82 0.77
N ILE A 166 -6.81 12.75 0.40
CA ILE A 166 -6.83 13.42 -0.91
C ILE A 166 -6.55 12.41 -2.02
N TRP A 167 -5.51 11.59 -1.86
CA TRP A 167 -5.19 10.52 -2.81
C TRP A 167 -6.37 9.58 -3.03
N LEU A 168 -7.00 9.08 -1.94
CA LEU A 168 -8.18 8.21 -2.01
C LEU A 168 -9.33 8.88 -2.76
N SER A 169 -9.57 10.18 -2.52
CA SER A 169 -10.62 10.93 -3.20
C SER A 169 -10.41 10.94 -4.71
N PHE A 170 -9.19 11.26 -5.17
CA PHE A 170 -8.88 11.26 -6.61
C PHE A 170 -8.86 9.86 -7.22
N GLN A 171 -8.43 8.85 -6.46
CA GLN A 171 -8.44 7.47 -6.90
C GLN A 171 -9.85 6.91 -7.10
N GLN A 172 -10.78 7.26 -6.23
CA GLN A 172 -12.18 6.78 -6.28
C GLN A 172 -13.05 7.60 -7.21
N TYR A 173 -12.80 8.90 -7.28
CA TYR A 173 -13.62 9.86 -8.02
C TYR A 173 -12.75 10.71 -8.94
N PRO A 174 -12.20 10.12 -10.02
CA PRO A 174 -11.39 10.86 -10.99
C PRO A 174 -12.22 11.95 -11.66
N ASN A 175 -11.56 13.05 -12.02
CA ASN A 175 -12.22 14.12 -12.76
C ASN A 175 -12.67 13.67 -14.16
N HIS A 176 -13.74 14.25 -14.64
CA HIS A 176 -14.22 14.08 -16.01
C HIS A 176 -14.39 15.46 -16.70
N PRO A 177 -13.56 15.80 -17.73
CA PRO A 177 -12.44 15.02 -18.24
C PRO A 177 -11.30 14.85 -17.21
N PRO A 178 -10.44 13.82 -17.33
CA PRO A 178 -9.28 13.65 -16.47
C PRO A 178 -8.35 14.86 -16.58
N ARG A 179 -7.81 15.32 -15.45
CA ARG A 179 -6.72 16.30 -15.44
C ARG A 179 -5.41 15.63 -15.85
N SER A 180 -4.58 16.35 -16.59
CA SER A 180 -3.17 15.98 -16.72
C SER A 180 -2.44 16.10 -15.38
N ASP A 181 -1.28 15.46 -15.26
CA ASP A 181 -0.44 15.57 -14.06
C ASP A 181 -0.07 17.02 -13.73
N GLU A 182 0.18 17.84 -14.73
CA GLU A 182 0.54 19.25 -14.53
C GLU A 182 -0.66 20.08 -14.06
N GLU A 183 -1.84 19.85 -14.59
CA GLU A 183 -3.07 20.49 -14.13
C GLU A 183 -3.41 20.07 -12.70
N LEU A 184 -3.22 18.77 -12.37
CA LEU A 184 -3.45 18.27 -11.02
C LEU A 184 -2.41 18.81 -10.03
N ARG A 185 -1.13 18.88 -10.43
CA ARG A 185 -0.06 19.50 -9.64
C ARG A 185 -0.38 20.97 -9.33
N THR A 186 -0.77 21.73 -10.33
CA THR A 186 -1.16 23.13 -10.17
C THR A 186 -2.35 23.28 -9.23
N TYR A 187 -3.37 22.43 -9.40
CA TYR A 187 -4.53 22.41 -8.53
C TYR A 187 -4.15 22.09 -7.07
N LEU A 188 -3.38 21.05 -6.84
CA LEU A 188 -2.97 20.64 -5.49
C LEU A 188 -2.09 21.72 -4.83
N ARG A 189 -1.14 22.29 -5.53
CA ARG A 189 -0.31 23.41 -5.02
C ARG A 189 -1.14 24.61 -4.62
N THR A 190 -2.18 24.94 -5.37
CA THR A 190 -3.08 26.06 -5.05
C THR A 190 -3.82 25.86 -3.73
N TRP A 191 -4.19 24.63 -3.40
CA TRP A 191 -5.06 24.36 -2.24
C TRP A 191 -4.33 23.73 -1.05
N LEU A 192 -3.16 23.14 -1.24
CA LEU A 192 -2.32 22.56 -0.19
C LEU A 192 -1.15 23.47 0.17
N GLY A 193 -0.71 24.35 -0.76
CA GLY A 193 0.37 25.27 -0.50
C GLY A 193 0.01 26.26 0.62
N HIS A 194 0.90 26.40 1.60
CA HIS A 194 0.77 27.43 2.59
C HIS A 194 1.03 28.78 1.89
N ASN A 195 -0.04 29.56 1.66
CA ASN A 195 0.12 30.96 1.33
C ASN A 195 0.67 31.68 2.58
N HIS A 196 1.98 31.78 2.65
CA HIS A 196 2.64 32.70 3.56
C HIS A 196 2.67 34.11 2.96
#